data_78a708696f2a40e16e6a9228ff0dbe45
#
_entry.id   78a708696f2a40e16e6a9228ff0dbe45
#
_cell.length_a   1.000
_cell.length_b   1.000
_cell.length_c   1.000
_cell.angle_alpha   90.00
_cell.angle_beta   90.00
_cell.angle_gamma   90.00
#
_symmetry.space_group_name_H-M   'P 1'
#
loop_
_entity.id
_entity.type
_entity.pdbx_description
1 polymer ?
#
loop_
_entity_poly.entity_id
_entity_poly.type
_entity_poly.pdbx_seq_one_letter_code
_entity_poly.pdbx_strand_id
1 'polypeptide(L)'
;PGDIWDAVSNLLILYRHVPSVIAGPVYIGHIDRLLDPFVKDEEEARHAIRIFLTHVDRTISDSFCHADIGPYDTKAGRIILELSAQMQRPVPNMSLIYNEHTTDEFACKAIETGLVTAKPSFVNDAMYTADWGREYAIVSCYNALPIGGGGLTLGRLNMKKLGDVAESREHFLDHLLPAAVAAQCEQMDKRDTYILEQGRFL
;
A
#
# COMPACT_ATOMS: atom_id res chain seq x y z
N PRO A 1 17.73 8.17 -14.44
CA PRO A 1 17.24 9.55 -14.55
C PRO A 1 18.38 10.56 -14.36
N GLY A 2 18.37 11.65 -15.13
CA GLY A 2 19.33 12.74 -14.98
C GLY A 2 18.87 13.82 -14.00
N ASP A 3 17.57 13.96 -13.85
CA ASP A 3 16.92 14.98 -13.02
C ASP A 3 15.56 14.46 -12.46
N ILE A 4 14.88 15.35 -11.75
CA ILE A 4 13.57 15.04 -11.13
C ILE A 4 12.49 14.77 -12.17
N TRP A 5 12.54 15.41 -13.33
CA TRP A 5 11.55 15.24 -14.41
C TRP A 5 11.68 13.87 -15.06
N ASP A 6 12.91 13.43 -15.30
CA ASP A 6 13.20 12.06 -15.76
C ASP A 6 12.72 11.03 -14.75
N ALA A 7 13.00 11.26 -13.46
CA ALA A 7 12.59 10.35 -12.39
C ALA A 7 11.07 10.20 -12.33
N VAL A 8 10.35 11.31 -12.29
CA VAL A 8 8.87 11.34 -12.29
C VAL A 8 8.30 10.70 -13.55
N SER A 9 8.86 10.99 -14.72
CA SER A 9 8.41 10.42 -16.00
C SER A 9 8.56 8.90 -16.02
N ASN A 10 9.68 8.38 -15.52
CA ASN A 10 9.89 6.94 -15.43
C ASN A 10 8.88 6.25 -14.49
N LEU A 11 8.57 6.85 -13.35
CA LEU A 11 7.54 6.32 -12.44
C LEU A 11 6.15 6.33 -13.07
N LEU A 12 5.80 7.37 -13.83
CA LEU A 12 4.53 7.43 -14.57
C LEU A 12 4.45 6.34 -15.64
N ILE A 13 5.55 6.08 -16.35
CA ILE A 13 5.62 5.00 -17.34
C ILE A 13 5.39 3.64 -16.68
N LEU A 14 6.04 3.39 -15.53
CA LEU A 14 5.85 2.15 -14.77
C LEU A 14 4.39 1.98 -14.34
N TYR A 15 3.80 2.97 -13.70
CA TYR A 15 2.41 2.89 -13.25
C TYR A 15 1.42 2.75 -14.41
N ARG A 16 1.72 3.30 -15.57
CA ARG A 16 0.83 3.25 -16.73
C ARG A 16 0.90 1.92 -17.48
N HIS A 17 2.10 1.38 -17.63
CA HIS A 17 2.33 0.24 -18.53
C HIS A 17 2.35 -1.12 -17.82
N VAL A 18 2.86 -1.21 -16.60
CA VAL A 18 2.91 -2.48 -15.87
C VAL A 18 1.52 -3.08 -15.67
N PRO A 19 0.48 -2.33 -15.24
CA PRO A 19 -0.87 -2.88 -15.09
C PRO A 19 -1.49 -3.40 -16.39
N SER A 20 -1.00 -2.96 -17.55
CA SER A 20 -1.48 -3.48 -18.84
C SER A 20 -0.98 -4.89 -19.15
N VAL A 21 0.09 -5.31 -18.47
CA VAL A 21 0.70 -6.65 -18.64
C VAL A 21 0.26 -7.59 -17.52
N ILE A 22 0.10 -7.06 -16.31
CA ILE A 22 -0.33 -7.81 -15.14
C ILE A 22 -1.68 -7.27 -14.65
N ALA A 23 -2.63 -8.14 -14.39
CA ALA A 23 -3.94 -7.76 -13.87
C ALA A 23 -3.91 -7.56 -12.34
N GLY A 24 -3.11 -6.60 -11.87
CA GLY A 24 -2.96 -6.37 -10.43
C GLY A 24 -2.36 -5.01 -10.07
N PRO A 25 -2.31 -4.69 -8.78
CA PRO A 25 -1.68 -3.46 -8.29
C PRO A 25 -0.18 -3.43 -8.59
N VAL A 26 0.32 -2.24 -8.88
CA VAL A 26 1.75 -1.98 -9.04
C VAL A 26 2.28 -1.31 -7.78
N TYR A 27 3.23 -1.94 -7.16
CA TYR A 27 3.98 -1.40 -6.04
C TYR A 27 5.38 -1.00 -6.51
N ILE A 28 5.75 0.26 -6.31
CA ILE A 28 7.04 0.81 -6.77
C ILE A 28 8.04 1.04 -5.63
N GLY A 29 7.74 0.57 -4.44
CA GLY A 29 8.63 0.71 -3.28
C GLY A 29 8.59 2.09 -2.63
N HIS A 30 9.71 2.48 -2.02
CA HIS A 30 9.87 3.75 -1.31
C HIS A 30 10.02 4.90 -2.31
N ILE A 31 8.90 5.50 -2.69
CA ILE A 31 8.86 6.56 -3.70
C ILE A 31 9.65 7.80 -3.29
N ASP A 32 9.66 8.13 -2.01
CA ASP A 32 10.44 9.21 -1.45
C ASP A 32 11.95 9.00 -1.68
N ARG A 33 12.45 7.81 -1.39
CA ARG A 33 13.87 7.44 -1.59
C ARG A 33 14.24 7.36 -3.06
N LEU A 34 13.30 6.99 -3.93
CA LEU A 34 13.50 6.97 -5.38
C LEU A 34 13.62 8.39 -5.95
N LEU A 35 12.92 9.36 -5.39
CA LEU A 35 12.88 10.74 -5.87
C LEU A 35 13.90 11.65 -5.18
N ASP A 36 14.23 11.40 -3.90
CA ASP A 36 15.06 12.27 -3.08
C ASP A 36 16.43 12.62 -3.69
N PRO A 37 17.18 11.70 -4.35
CA PRO A 37 18.46 12.01 -4.98
C PRO A 37 18.37 13.07 -6.09
N PHE A 38 17.16 13.30 -6.62
CA PHE A 38 16.91 14.26 -7.69
C PHE A 38 16.33 15.59 -7.20
N VAL A 39 16.08 15.73 -5.89
CA VAL A 39 15.63 16.99 -5.26
C VAL A 39 16.81 17.94 -5.08
N LYS A 40 17.21 18.60 -6.16
CA LYS A 40 18.28 19.63 -6.17
C LYS A 40 17.73 21.01 -5.88
N ASP A 41 16.59 21.33 -6.50
CA ASP A 41 15.78 22.51 -6.24
C ASP A 41 14.42 22.07 -5.71
N GLU A 42 14.01 22.61 -4.56
CA GLU A 42 12.81 22.18 -3.88
C GLU A 42 11.53 22.61 -4.61
N GLU A 43 11.53 23.80 -5.20
CA GLU A 43 10.36 24.30 -5.94
C GLU A 43 10.16 23.54 -7.25
N GLU A 44 11.24 23.21 -7.94
CA GLU A 44 11.19 22.38 -9.13
C GLU A 44 10.71 20.96 -8.79
N ALA A 45 11.25 20.36 -7.72
CA ALA A 45 10.83 19.05 -7.25
C ALA A 45 9.36 19.04 -6.85
N ARG A 46 8.90 20.05 -6.12
CA ARG A 46 7.50 20.25 -5.74
C ARG A 46 6.60 20.30 -6.97
N HIS A 47 7.00 21.01 -7.99
CA HIS A 47 6.23 21.09 -9.24
C HIS A 47 6.17 19.73 -9.96
N ALA A 48 7.30 19.06 -10.13
CA ALA A 48 7.35 17.74 -10.78
C ALA A 48 6.55 16.68 -10.02
N ILE A 49 6.68 16.60 -8.68
CA ILE A 49 5.92 15.68 -7.83
C ILE A 49 4.43 16.01 -7.87
N ARG A 50 4.03 17.28 -7.90
CA ARG A 50 2.62 17.67 -8.05
C ARG A 50 2.03 17.16 -9.38
N ILE A 51 2.77 17.27 -10.48
CA ILE A 51 2.36 16.73 -11.78
C ILE A 51 2.20 15.23 -11.70
N PHE A 52 3.16 14.53 -11.09
CA PHE A 52 3.10 13.08 -10.88
C PHE A 52 1.84 12.66 -10.12
N LEU A 53 1.61 13.22 -8.92
CA LEU A 53 0.44 12.90 -8.10
C LEU A 53 -0.88 13.21 -8.83
N THR A 54 -0.94 14.34 -9.53
CA THR A 54 -2.12 14.74 -10.33
C THR A 54 -2.38 13.76 -11.46
N HIS A 55 -1.33 13.32 -12.15
CA HIS A 55 -1.47 12.37 -13.25
C HIS A 55 -1.95 11.00 -12.75
N VAL A 56 -1.35 10.49 -11.68
CA VAL A 56 -1.76 9.22 -11.07
C VAL A 56 -3.23 9.28 -10.64
N ASP A 57 -3.63 10.34 -9.93
CA ASP A 57 -5.02 10.53 -9.47
C ASP A 57 -6.04 10.54 -10.61
N ARG A 58 -5.70 11.16 -11.74
CA ARG A 58 -6.66 11.39 -12.82
C ARG A 58 -6.69 10.34 -13.91
N THR A 59 -5.64 9.56 -14.06
CA THR A 59 -5.49 8.66 -15.21
C THR A 59 -5.35 7.19 -14.87
N ILE A 60 -5.12 6.88 -13.61
CA ILE A 60 -4.91 5.51 -13.15
C ILE A 60 -5.86 5.24 -11.99
N SER A 61 -6.43 4.04 -11.94
CA SER A 61 -7.24 3.64 -10.79
C SER A 61 -6.38 3.60 -9.53
N ASP A 62 -6.84 4.22 -8.44
CA ASP A 62 -6.17 4.28 -7.14
C ASP A 62 -5.82 2.90 -6.59
N SER A 63 -6.67 1.91 -6.85
CA SER A 63 -6.44 0.53 -6.42
C SER A 63 -5.26 -0.15 -7.11
N PHE A 64 -4.67 0.47 -8.15
CA PHE A 64 -3.55 -0.09 -8.89
C PHE A 64 -2.20 0.59 -8.63
N CYS A 65 -2.19 1.69 -7.89
CA CYS A 65 -0.98 2.46 -7.60
C CYS A 65 -0.63 2.40 -6.12
N HIS A 66 0.44 1.72 -5.77
CA HIS A 66 0.93 1.59 -4.41
C HIS A 66 2.38 2.05 -4.28
N ALA A 67 2.69 2.70 -3.17
CA ALA A 67 4.04 3.12 -2.81
C ALA A 67 4.19 3.22 -1.30
N ASP A 68 5.42 3.14 -0.83
CA ASP A 68 5.77 3.46 0.55
C ASP A 68 6.60 4.73 0.63
N ILE A 69 6.60 5.36 1.79
CA ILE A 69 7.51 6.43 2.20
C ILE A 69 8.15 6.07 3.54
N GLY A 70 9.24 6.73 3.87
CA GLY A 70 9.99 6.47 5.11
C GLY A 70 10.90 5.22 5.02
N PRO A 71 11.46 4.73 6.15
CA PRO A 71 11.34 5.30 7.50
C PRO A 71 12.10 6.61 7.69
N TYR A 72 13.00 6.95 6.79
CA TYR A 72 13.84 8.14 6.90
C TYR A 72 13.09 9.40 6.46
N ASP A 73 13.39 10.50 7.14
CA ASP A 73 12.86 11.83 6.83
C ASP A 73 13.59 12.42 5.61
N THR A 74 12.99 12.28 4.43
CA THR A 74 13.54 12.74 3.16
C THR A 74 12.85 14.03 2.68
N LYS A 75 13.55 14.86 1.89
CA LYS A 75 12.94 16.05 1.29
C LYS A 75 11.77 15.67 0.37
N ALA A 76 11.96 14.65 -0.46
CA ALA A 76 10.89 14.15 -1.33
C ALA A 76 9.69 13.65 -0.53
N GLY A 77 9.90 12.94 0.58
CA GLY A 77 8.83 12.47 1.47
C GLY A 77 8.03 13.63 2.08
N ARG A 78 8.69 14.66 2.56
CA ARG A 78 8.05 15.89 3.06
C ARG A 78 7.20 16.57 1.98
N ILE A 79 7.75 16.73 0.78
CA ILE A 79 7.03 17.33 -0.36
C ILE A 79 5.79 16.48 -0.72
N ILE A 80 5.93 15.16 -0.78
CA ILE A 80 4.81 14.25 -1.09
C ILE A 80 3.68 14.40 -0.06
N LEU A 81 4.00 14.39 1.23
CA LEU A 81 3.02 14.55 2.32
C LEU A 81 2.30 15.90 2.22
N GLU A 82 3.04 16.99 2.05
CA GLU A 82 2.48 18.34 1.92
C GLU A 82 1.55 18.47 0.71
N LEU A 83 1.98 17.97 -0.44
CA LEU A 83 1.17 18.01 -1.66
C LEU A 83 -0.07 17.13 -1.53
N SER A 84 0.04 15.95 -0.94
CA SER A 84 -1.11 15.06 -0.69
C SER A 84 -2.15 15.74 0.19
N ALA A 85 -1.73 16.40 1.28
CA ALA A 85 -2.61 17.17 2.14
C ALA A 85 -3.26 18.36 1.42
N GLN A 86 -2.48 19.13 0.64
CA GLN A 86 -2.99 20.27 -0.14
C GLN A 86 -3.99 19.85 -1.22
N MET A 87 -3.71 18.76 -1.90
CA MET A 87 -4.56 18.23 -2.97
C MET A 87 -5.75 17.45 -2.42
N GLN A 88 -5.73 17.07 -1.14
CA GLN A 88 -6.73 16.22 -0.49
C GLN A 88 -6.96 14.91 -1.27
N ARG A 89 -5.87 14.26 -1.72
CA ARG A 89 -5.91 13.07 -2.56
C ARG A 89 -5.13 11.92 -1.92
N PRO A 90 -5.74 10.74 -1.79
CA PRO A 90 -5.10 9.54 -1.21
C PRO A 90 -4.36 8.70 -2.26
N VAL A 91 -3.87 9.29 -3.35
CA VAL A 91 -3.26 8.56 -4.48
C VAL A 91 -1.83 9.06 -4.72
N PRO A 92 -0.86 8.16 -4.94
CA PRO A 92 -0.95 6.70 -4.85
C PRO A 92 -1.39 6.22 -3.46
N ASN A 93 -1.83 4.97 -3.36
CA ASN A 93 -2.14 4.36 -2.06
C ASN A 93 -0.83 4.18 -1.29
N MET A 94 -0.55 5.08 -0.35
CA MET A 94 0.71 5.18 0.35
C MET A 94 0.66 4.60 1.76
N SER A 95 1.79 4.01 2.17
CA SER A 95 2.07 3.62 3.54
C SER A 95 3.35 4.29 4.04
N LEU A 96 3.36 4.69 5.31
CA LEU A 96 4.58 5.10 6.01
C LEU A 96 5.19 3.88 6.70
N ILE A 97 6.37 3.49 6.29
CA ILE A 97 7.16 2.48 7.00
C ILE A 97 7.72 3.13 8.27
N TYR A 98 7.23 2.68 9.43
CA TYR A 98 7.55 3.27 10.73
C TYR A 98 8.45 2.32 11.52
N ASN A 99 9.61 2.83 11.93
CA ASN A 99 10.56 2.15 12.80
C ASN A 99 11.38 3.17 13.64
N GLU A 100 12.44 2.71 14.30
CA GLU A 100 13.32 3.53 15.15
C GLU A 100 14.06 4.67 14.40
N HIS A 101 14.09 4.64 13.07
CA HIS A 101 14.70 5.71 12.26
C HIS A 101 13.70 6.80 11.88
N THR A 102 12.43 6.60 12.17
CA THR A 102 11.39 7.58 11.85
C THR A 102 11.37 8.68 12.90
N THR A 103 11.69 9.92 12.48
CA THR A 103 11.64 11.06 13.39
C THR A 103 10.20 11.41 13.79
N ASP A 104 10.02 11.90 15.02
CA ASP A 104 8.69 12.34 15.49
C ASP A 104 8.11 13.42 14.57
N GLU A 105 8.94 14.32 14.06
CA GLU A 105 8.51 15.38 13.14
C GLU A 105 7.95 14.82 11.84
N PHE A 106 8.62 13.83 11.24
CA PHE A 106 8.13 13.19 10.02
C PHE A 106 6.86 12.38 10.27
N ALA A 107 6.80 11.66 11.40
CA ALA A 107 5.61 10.92 11.81
C ALA A 107 4.41 11.86 12.05
N CYS A 108 4.60 12.97 12.76
CA CYS A 108 3.55 13.97 12.97
C CYS A 108 3.04 14.55 11.66
N LYS A 109 3.94 14.88 10.72
CA LYS A 109 3.55 15.36 9.39
C LYS A 109 2.73 14.33 8.61
N ALA A 110 3.09 13.06 8.71
CA ALA A 110 2.33 11.97 8.11
C ALA A 110 0.94 11.80 8.75
N ILE A 111 0.84 11.95 10.09
CA ILE A 111 -0.45 11.93 10.81
C ILE A 111 -1.33 13.10 10.35
N GLU A 112 -0.80 14.32 10.31
CA GLU A 112 -1.53 15.51 9.84
C GLU A 112 -2.07 15.29 8.42
N THR A 113 -1.25 14.76 7.52
CA THR A 113 -1.66 14.39 6.16
C THR A 113 -2.76 13.32 6.19
N GLY A 114 -2.60 12.30 7.01
CA GLY A 114 -3.57 11.21 7.17
C GLY A 114 -4.94 11.68 7.69
N LEU A 115 -4.98 12.67 8.55
CA LEU A 115 -6.23 13.28 9.03
C LEU A 115 -7.03 13.95 7.91
N VAL A 116 -6.36 14.41 6.85
CA VAL A 116 -7.00 15.08 5.71
C VAL A 116 -7.35 14.09 4.59
N THR A 117 -6.49 13.10 4.34
CA THR A 117 -6.57 12.24 3.14
C THR A 117 -6.85 10.78 3.44
N ALA A 118 -6.86 10.37 4.72
CA ALA A 118 -6.85 8.98 5.18
C ALA A 118 -5.59 8.19 4.75
N LYS A 119 -4.53 8.87 4.29
CA LYS A 119 -3.23 8.32 3.90
C LYS A 119 -2.10 9.26 4.34
N PRO A 120 -0.89 8.74 4.61
CA PRO A 120 -0.46 7.34 4.55
C PRO A 120 -1.02 6.47 5.69
N SER A 121 -1.11 5.16 5.45
CA SER A 121 -1.30 4.17 6.52
C SER A 121 0.04 3.94 7.23
N PHE A 122 0.03 3.68 8.54
CA PHE A 122 1.25 3.40 9.30
C PHE A 122 1.53 1.90 9.32
N VAL A 123 2.78 1.53 9.08
CA VAL A 123 3.27 0.16 9.02
C VAL A 123 4.30 -0.06 10.10
N ASN A 124 4.06 -1.01 10.99
CA ASN A 124 5.03 -1.42 12.00
C ASN A 124 6.11 -2.30 11.35
N ASP A 125 7.22 -1.67 10.96
CA ASP A 125 8.32 -2.32 10.24
C ASP A 125 8.97 -3.43 11.08
N ALA A 126 9.13 -3.21 12.39
CA ALA A 126 9.73 -4.20 13.28
C ALA A 126 8.89 -5.49 13.32
N MET A 127 7.56 -5.36 13.34
CA MET A 127 6.65 -6.51 13.33
C MET A 127 6.73 -7.28 12.00
N TYR A 128 6.59 -6.60 10.87
CA TYR A 128 6.63 -7.28 9.57
C TYR A 128 7.98 -7.86 9.23
N THR A 129 9.08 -7.20 9.62
CA THR A 129 10.43 -7.74 9.47
C THR A 129 10.60 -9.01 10.32
N ALA A 130 10.07 -9.03 11.54
CA ALA A 130 10.10 -10.23 12.39
C ALA A 130 9.24 -11.36 11.81
N ASP A 131 8.04 -11.06 11.30
CA ASP A 131 7.11 -12.04 10.75
C ASP A 131 7.64 -12.68 9.46
N TRP A 132 8.20 -11.86 8.56
CA TRP A 132 8.65 -12.33 7.25
C TRP A 132 10.12 -12.78 7.22
N GLY A 133 10.97 -12.23 8.10
CA GLY A 133 12.43 -12.50 8.12
C GLY A 133 13.16 -12.09 6.84
N ARG A 134 12.53 -11.27 6.00
CA ARG A 134 13.04 -10.76 4.72
C ARG A 134 12.30 -9.50 4.28
N GLU A 135 12.77 -8.87 3.22
CA GLU A 135 12.11 -7.70 2.62
C GLU A 135 10.65 -8.00 2.22
N TYR A 136 9.80 -7.04 2.46
CA TYR A 136 8.37 -7.11 2.17
C TYR A 136 7.90 -5.84 1.44
N ALA A 137 6.72 -5.90 0.86
CA ALA A 137 6.03 -4.80 0.21
C ALA A 137 4.63 -4.66 0.80
N ILE A 138 4.19 -3.43 1.04
CA ILE A 138 2.79 -3.16 1.39
C ILE A 138 2.01 -3.00 0.10
N VAL A 139 1.34 -4.06 -0.29
CA VAL A 139 0.52 -4.09 -1.51
C VAL A 139 -0.95 -4.19 -1.17
N SER A 140 -1.79 -3.55 -2.00
CA SER A 140 -3.22 -3.47 -1.73
C SER A 140 -3.56 -2.75 -0.42
N CYS A 141 -4.77 -2.95 0.06
CA CYS A 141 -5.28 -2.22 1.22
C CYS A 141 -4.85 -2.88 2.54
N TYR A 142 -3.58 -2.97 2.87
CA TYR A 142 -3.07 -3.50 4.16
C TYR A 142 -2.44 -4.91 4.13
N ASN A 143 -2.05 -5.41 2.98
CA ASN A 143 -1.33 -6.67 2.92
C ASN A 143 0.17 -6.42 2.80
N ALA A 144 0.95 -6.93 3.76
CA ALA A 144 2.39 -7.06 3.62
C ALA A 144 2.69 -8.40 2.95
N LEU A 145 3.37 -8.36 1.81
CA LEU A 145 3.82 -9.55 1.09
C LEU A 145 5.34 -9.58 1.02
N PRO A 146 5.97 -10.73 1.23
CA PRO A 146 7.41 -10.83 1.05
C PRO A 146 7.79 -10.63 -0.41
N ILE A 147 8.89 -9.93 -0.67
CA ILE A 147 9.40 -9.72 -2.03
C ILE A 147 9.72 -11.09 -2.66
N GLY A 148 9.23 -11.32 -3.87
CA GLY A 148 9.30 -12.61 -4.56
C GLY A 148 8.26 -13.64 -4.08
N GLY A 149 7.33 -13.22 -3.23
CA GLY A 149 6.14 -13.98 -2.85
C GLY A 149 4.88 -13.47 -3.54
N GLY A 150 3.74 -13.99 -3.16
CA GLY A 150 2.43 -13.55 -3.68
C GLY A 150 1.29 -14.03 -2.81
N GLY A 151 0.11 -13.44 -3.03
CA GLY A 151 -1.15 -13.92 -2.45
C GLY A 151 -1.78 -14.95 -3.41
N LEU A 152 -2.04 -16.14 -2.94
CA LEU A 152 -2.69 -17.18 -3.74
C LEU A 152 -4.20 -17.04 -3.74
N THR A 153 -4.79 -16.65 -2.61
CA THR A 153 -6.24 -16.52 -2.47
C THR A 153 -6.63 -15.38 -1.56
N LEU A 154 -7.82 -14.86 -1.77
CA LEU A 154 -8.44 -13.85 -0.92
C LEU A 154 -9.85 -14.31 -0.56
N GLY A 155 -10.17 -14.31 0.74
CA GLY A 155 -11.49 -14.57 1.25
C GLY A 155 -12.12 -13.34 1.90
N ARG A 156 -13.45 -13.21 1.79
CA ARG A 156 -14.20 -12.13 2.45
C ARG A 156 -15.40 -12.72 3.17
N LEU A 157 -15.59 -12.32 4.42
CA LEU A 157 -16.77 -12.65 5.19
C LEU A 157 -17.81 -11.52 5.06
N ASN A 158 -19.05 -11.90 4.79
CA ASN A 158 -20.17 -10.97 4.82
C ASN A 158 -20.67 -10.79 6.25
N MET A 159 -20.05 -9.86 6.98
CA MET A 159 -20.37 -9.59 8.40
C MET A 159 -21.83 -9.18 8.61
N LYS A 160 -22.41 -8.43 7.64
CA LYS A 160 -23.84 -8.06 7.72
C LYS A 160 -24.73 -9.31 7.74
N LYS A 161 -24.47 -10.24 6.83
CA LYS A 161 -25.26 -11.47 6.74
C LYS A 161 -25.13 -12.34 7.99
N LEU A 162 -23.94 -12.39 8.60
CA LEU A 162 -23.74 -13.06 9.89
C LEU A 162 -24.49 -12.35 11.01
N GLY A 163 -24.48 -11.01 11.02
CA GLY A 163 -25.23 -10.22 11.99
C GLY A 163 -26.73 -10.35 11.86
N ASP A 164 -27.26 -10.45 10.62
CA ASP A 164 -28.70 -10.59 10.34
C ASP A 164 -29.27 -11.91 10.89
N VAL A 165 -28.44 -12.96 11.04
CA VAL A 165 -28.88 -14.27 11.57
C VAL A 165 -28.48 -14.50 13.01
N ALA A 166 -27.77 -13.56 13.63
CA ALA A 166 -27.35 -13.65 15.02
C ALA A 166 -28.54 -13.38 15.96
N GLU A 167 -28.74 -14.25 16.92
CA GLU A 167 -29.78 -14.11 17.95
C GLU A 167 -29.39 -13.14 19.06
N SER A 168 -28.07 -13.01 19.32
CA SER A 168 -27.48 -12.10 20.29
C SER A 168 -26.05 -11.73 19.88
N ARG A 169 -25.47 -10.75 20.59
CA ARG A 169 -24.05 -10.40 20.42
C ARG A 169 -23.13 -11.58 20.76
N GLU A 170 -23.42 -12.29 21.84
CA GLU A 170 -22.69 -13.46 22.30
C GLU A 170 -22.79 -14.57 21.25
N HIS A 171 -23.99 -14.86 20.74
CA HIS A 171 -24.17 -15.82 19.64
C HIS A 171 -23.34 -15.46 18.41
N PHE A 172 -23.29 -14.17 18.06
CA PHE A 172 -22.46 -13.69 16.94
C PHE A 172 -20.97 -13.92 17.19
N LEU A 173 -20.45 -13.47 18.36
CA LEU A 173 -19.02 -13.48 18.65
C LEU A 173 -18.47 -14.88 18.97
N ASP A 174 -19.23 -15.69 19.71
CA ASP A 174 -18.75 -16.95 20.28
C ASP A 174 -19.07 -18.16 19.37
N HIS A 175 -20.04 -18.03 18.46
CA HIS A 175 -20.47 -19.13 17.62
C HIS A 175 -20.40 -18.83 16.12
N LEU A 176 -21.13 -17.81 15.64
CA LEU A 176 -21.26 -17.56 14.20
C LEU A 176 -19.94 -17.08 13.56
N LEU A 177 -19.28 -16.12 14.17
CA LEU A 177 -18.04 -15.58 13.62
C LEU A 177 -16.92 -16.60 13.61
N PRO A 178 -16.62 -17.34 14.69
CA PRO A 178 -15.60 -18.40 14.67
C PRO A 178 -15.89 -19.50 13.64
N ALA A 179 -17.16 -19.94 13.54
CA ALA A 179 -17.55 -20.94 12.56
C ALA A 179 -17.38 -20.45 11.11
N ALA A 180 -17.75 -19.20 10.84
CA ALA A 180 -17.58 -18.59 9.52
C ALA A 180 -16.10 -18.41 9.16
N VAL A 181 -15.25 -18.01 10.11
CA VAL A 181 -13.80 -17.91 9.92
C VAL A 181 -13.21 -19.28 9.61
N ALA A 182 -13.54 -20.29 10.40
CA ALA A 182 -13.06 -21.67 10.19
C ALA A 182 -13.44 -22.19 8.80
N ALA A 183 -14.71 -22.02 8.41
CA ALA A 183 -15.18 -22.41 7.08
C ALA A 183 -14.48 -21.64 5.95
N GLN A 184 -14.19 -20.35 6.15
CA GLN A 184 -13.44 -19.55 5.19
C GLN A 184 -12.00 -20.05 5.05
N CYS A 185 -11.29 -20.32 6.15
CA CYS A 185 -9.94 -20.88 6.12
C CYS A 185 -9.91 -22.24 5.41
N GLU A 186 -10.83 -23.14 5.70
CA GLU A 186 -10.93 -24.44 5.02
C GLU A 186 -11.14 -24.28 3.50
N GLN A 187 -11.95 -23.31 3.06
CA GLN A 187 -12.15 -23.04 1.64
C GLN A 187 -10.91 -22.43 1.00
N MET A 188 -10.18 -21.58 1.71
CA MET A 188 -8.91 -21.02 1.22
C MET A 188 -7.86 -22.12 1.06
N ASP A 189 -7.69 -22.99 2.04
CA ASP A 189 -6.74 -24.11 1.98
C ASP A 189 -7.04 -25.05 0.80
N LYS A 190 -8.31 -25.38 0.57
CA LYS A 190 -8.73 -26.18 -0.58
C LYS A 190 -8.40 -25.50 -1.92
N ARG A 191 -8.61 -24.20 -2.01
CA ARG A 191 -8.28 -23.42 -3.22
C ARG A 191 -6.78 -23.35 -3.45
N ASP A 192 -6.00 -23.09 -2.40
CA ASP A 192 -4.55 -23.02 -2.47
C ASP A 192 -3.96 -24.38 -2.87
N THR A 193 -4.43 -25.47 -2.26
CA THR A 193 -4.05 -26.84 -2.65
C THR A 193 -4.35 -27.08 -4.13
N TYR A 194 -5.56 -26.75 -4.58
CA TYR A 194 -5.95 -26.91 -5.98
C TYR A 194 -5.06 -26.08 -6.91
N ILE A 195 -4.78 -24.81 -6.59
CA ILE A 195 -3.91 -23.94 -7.40
C ILE A 195 -2.49 -24.51 -7.48
N LEU A 196 -1.93 -24.96 -6.36
CA LEU A 196 -0.58 -25.53 -6.32
C LEU A 196 -0.48 -26.85 -7.07
N GLU A 197 -1.50 -27.71 -7.00
CA GLU A 197 -1.54 -29.00 -7.71
C GLU A 197 -1.77 -28.84 -9.21
N GLN A 198 -2.62 -27.91 -9.61
CA GLN A 198 -2.98 -27.66 -11.02
C GLN A 198 -2.11 -26.59 -11.68
N GLY A 199 -1.40 -25.80 -10.88
CA GLY A 199 -0.66 -24.63 -11.32
C GLY A 199 0.62 -24.96 -12.08
N ARG A 200 0.48 -25.40 -13.34
CA ARG A 200 1.62 -25.50 -14.29
C ARG A 200 2.06 -24.12 -14.83
N PHE A 201 1.49 -23.04 -14.30
CA PHE A 201 1.66 -21.67 -14.81
C PHE A 201 2.22 -20.68 -13.77
N LEU A 202 2.61 -21.15 -12.58
CA LEU A 202 3.26 -20.33 -11.54
C LEU A 202 4.72 -20.70 -11.37
#